data_0c81090b3909cf9643ae926cba138b8d
#
_entry.id   0c81090b3909cf9643ae926cba138b8d
#
_cell.length_a   1.000
_cell.length_b   1.000
_cell.length_c   1.000
_cell.angle_alpha   90.00
_cell.angle_beta   90.00
_cell.angle_gamma   90.00
#
_symmetry.space_group_name_H-M   'P 1'
#
loop_
_entity.id
_entity.type
_entity.pdbx_description
1 polymer ?
#
loop_
_entity_poly.entity_id
_entity_poly.type
_entity_poly.pdbx_seq_one_letter_code
_entity_poly.pdbx_strand_id
1 'polypeptide(L)'
;MSEEERDFLKIVNLKKGFGRGETRQEVLRGMNFSVAKGEFCVILGPSGSGKSTLLNIIGGIDNADSGYISINGDKLEDMGEKGLTKYRRKHLGYVFQMYNLIGNLNVKENIEVGAYLSDCPLDIDELLHTLGLYDHRYKLPNQLSGGQQQRVSIGRAIVKKSGYFAL
;
A
#
# COMPACT_ATOMS: atom_id res chain seq x y z
N MET A 1 -0.66 26.04 -14.63
CA MET A 1 -0.55 24.63 -14.18
C MET A 1 -1.62 23.86 -14.90
N SER A 2 -1.22 22.98 -15.82
CA SER A 2 -2.14 22.08 -16.52
C SER A 2 -2.76 21.08 -15.53
N GLU A 3 -3.96 20.53 -15.84
CA GLU A 3 -4.58 19.50 -15.00
C GLU A 3 -3.65 18.30 -14.77
N GLU A 4 -2.77 18.00 -15.71
CA GLU A 4 -1.77 16.92 -15.61
C GLU A 4 -0.71 17.13 -14.51
N GLU A 5 -0.42 18.37 -14.11
CA GLU A 5 0.54 18.66 -13.03
C GLU A 5 -0.05 18.48 -11.62
N ARG A 6 -1.37 18.22 -11.48
CA ARG A 6 -2.04 18.06 -10.20
C ARG A 6 -2.22 16.58 -9.79
N ASP A 7 -2.18 15.67 -10.75
CA ASP A 7 -2.43 14.26 -10.52
C ASP A 7 -1.21 13.57 -9.91
N PHE A 8 -1.30 13.22 -8.63
CA PHE A 8 -0.27 12.40 -7.98
C PHE A 8 -0.35 10.93 -8.45
N LEU A 9 -1.56 10.38 -8.52
CA LEU A 9 -1.86 9.07 -9.08
C LEU A 9 -2.77 9.24 -10.30
N LYS A 10 -2.40 8.66 -11.42
CA LYS A 10 -3.23 8.60 -12.64
C LYS A 10 -3.33 7.18 -13.14
N ILE A 11 -4.54 6.72 -13.38
CA ILE A 11 -4.86 5.40 -13.90
C ILE A 11 -5.59 5.58 -15.23
N VAL A 12 -5.10 4.91 -16.28
CA VAL A 12 -5.65 5.04 -17.62
C VAL A 12 -5.92 3.68 -18.23
N ASN A 13 -7.19 3.43 -18.55
CA ASN A 13 -7.69 2.22 -19.22
C ASN A 13 -7.17 0.91 -18.62
N LEU A 14 -7.08 0.86 -17.28
CA LEU A 14 -6.49 -0.27 -16.56
C LEU A 14 -7.37 -1.50 -16.65
N LYS A 15 -6.82 -2.61 -17.16
CA LYS A 15 -7.50 -3.89 -17.27
C LYS A 15 -6.74 -4.99 -16.58
N LYS A 16 -7.47 -5.90 -15.93
CA LYS A 16 -6.92 -7.10 -15.30
C LYS A 16 -7.94 -8.22 -15.32
N GLY A 17 -7.52 -9.42 -15.74
CA GLY A 17 -8.30 -10.62 -15.63
C GLY A 17 -7.49 -11.78 -15.04
N PHE A 18 -8.18 -12.75 -14.49
CA PHE A 18 -7.61 -13.98 -13.95
C PHE A 18 -8.20 -15.19 -14.69
N GLY A 19 -7.45 -16.30 -14.75
CA GLY A 19 -7.82 -17.49 -15.50
C GLY A 19 -7.30 -17.48 -16.93
N ARG A 20 -7.61 -18.51 -17.72
CA ARG A 20 -7.18 -18.69 -19.12
C ARG A 20 -8.35 -19.15 -19.99
N GLY A 21 -8.33 -18.75 -21.27
CA GLY A 21 -9.35 -19.16 -22.25
C GLY A 21 -10.77 -18.82 -21.78
N GLU A 22 -11.69 -19.76 -21.86
CA GLU A 22 -13.10 -19.60 -21.49
C GLU A 22 -13.34 -19.35 -20.00
N THR A 23 -12.38 -19.70 -19.13
CA THR A 23 -12.49 -19.47 -17.68
C THR A 23 -11.93 -18.11 -17.26
N ARG A 24 -11.48 -17.27 -18.21
CA ARG A 24 -10.94 -15.95 -17.91
C ARG A 24 -12.05 -15.03 -17.41
N GLN A 25 -11.85 -14.50 -16.19
CA GLN A 25 -12.74 -13.51 -15.59
C GLN A 25 -12.03 -12.15 -15.58
N GLU A 26 -12.63 -11.17 -16.27
CA GLU A 26 -12.16 -9.78 -16.17
C GLU A 26 -12.63 -9.15 -14.86
N VAL A 27 -11.66 -8.69 -14.08
CA VAL A 27 -11.87 -8.06 -12.78
C VAL A 27 -11.79 -6.54 -12.89
N LEU A 28 -10.80 -6.02 -13.62
CA LEU A 28 -10.71 -4.59 -13.96
C LEU A 28 -10.99 -4.42 -15.46
N ARG A 29 -11.97 -3.58 -15.80
CA ARG A 29 -12.55 -3.48 -17.15
C ARG A 29 -12.31 -2.13 -17.81
N GLY A 30 -11.08 -1.62 -17.74
CA GLY A 30 -10.72 -0.32 -18.33
C GLY A 30 -11.01 0.84 -17.38
N MET A 31 -10.48 0.77 -16.15
CA MET A 31 -10.65 1.81 -15.15
C MET A 31 -9.83 3.07 -15.50
N ASN A 32 -10.45 4.22 -15.24
CA ASN A 32 -9.83 5.53 -15.42
C ASN A 32 -10.19 6.39 -14.22
N PHE A 33 -9.20 6.87 -13.48
CA PHE A 33 -9.36 7.91 -12.46
C PHE A 33 -8.00 8.50 -12.09
N SER A 34 -8.03 9.65 -11.41
CA SER A 34 -6.84 10.26 -10.83
C SER A 34 -7.09 10.69 -9.39
N VAL A 35 -6.00 10.83 -8.64
CA VAL A 35 -5.98 11.31 -7.25
C VAL A 35 -4.92 12.38 -7.13
N ALA A 36 -5.30 13.53 -6.61
CA ALA A 36 -4.38 14.64 -6.39
C ALA A 36 -3.46 14.38 -5.18
N LYS A 37 -2.33 15.07 -5.13
CA LYS A 37 -1.43 14.98 -3.97
C LYS A 37 -2.12 15.47 -2.71
N GLY A 38 -2.08 14.65 -1.66
CA GLY A 38 -2.71 14.95 -0.36
C GLY A 38 -4.21 14.65 -0.29
N GLU A 39 -4.80 14.15 -1.36
CA GLU A 39 -6.19 13.74 -1.40
C GLU A 39 -6.40 12.40 -0.68
N PHE A 40 -7.54 12.26 0.00
CA PHE A 40 -8.01 11.01 0.59
C PHE A 40 -9.06 10.38 -0.33
N CYS A 41 -8.71 9.25 -0.94
CA CYS A 41 -9.57 8.53 -1.88
C CYS A 41 -10.08 7.23 -1.26
N VAL A 42 -11.40 6.99 -1.36
CA VAL A 42 -12.05 5.76 -0.89
C VAL A 42 -12.59 4.98 -2.07
N ILE A 43 -12.18 3.71 -2.18
CA ILE A 43 -12.65 2.79 -3.22
C ILE A 43 -13.76 1.92 -2.63
N LEU A 44 -14.99 2.13 -3.11
CA LEU A 44 -16.18 1.39 -2.67
C LEU A 44 -16.62 0.36 -3.71
N GLY A 45 -17.20 -0.73 -3.25
CA GLY A 45 -17.76 -1.76 -4.12
C GLY A 45 -18.00 -3.08 -3.38
N PRO A 46 -18.83 -3.99 -3.95
CA PRO A 46 -19.11 -5.28 -3.35
C PRO A 46 -17.87 -6.16 -3.24
N SER A 47 -17.97 -7.27 -2.49
CA SER A 47 -16.90 -8.29 -2.46
C SER A 47 -16.66 -8.83 -3.88
N GLY A 48 -15.39 -9.03 -4.25
CA GLY A 48 -15.03 -9.51 -5.58
C GLY A 48 -15.00 -8.45 -6.69
N SER A 49 -15.32 -7.18 -6.41
CA SER A 49 -15.31 -6.11 -7.42
C SER A 49 -13.92 -5.64 -7.88
N GLY A 50 -12.84 -6.27 -7.40
CA GLY A 50 -11.49 -5.95 -7.84
C GLY A 50 -10.75 -4.88 -7.02
N LYS A 51 -11.28 -4.42 -5.89
CA LYS A 51 -10.64 -3.40 -5.04
C LYS A 51 -9.21 -3.79 -4.63
N SER A 52 -9.05 -4.99 -4.06
CA SER A 52 -7.73 -5.50 -3.66
C SER A 52 -6.80 -5.72 -4.85
N THR A 53 -7.33 -6.15 -5.99
CA THR A 53 -6.57 -6.28 -7.24
C THR A 53 -6.04 -4.92 -7.68
N LEU A 54 -6.89 -3.90 -7.67
CA LEU A 54 -6.50 -2.53 -8.01
C LEU A 54 -5.41 -2.01 -7.07
N LEU A 55 -5.60 -2.16 -5.75
CA LEU A 55 -4.60 -1.74 -4.76
C LEU A 55 -3.26 -2.47 -4.92
N ASN A 56 -3.30 -3.77 -5.24
CA ASN A 56 -2.08 -4.54 -5.50
C ASN A 56 -1.34 -4.06 -6.76
N ILE A 57 -2.07 -3.68 -7.81
CA ILE A 57 -1.44 -3.14 -9.03
C ILE A 57 -0.88 -1.73 -8.76
N ILE A 58 -1.63 -0.85 -8.07
CA ILE A 58 -1.12 0.46 -7.64
C ILE A 58 0.13 0.29 -6.77
N GLY A 59 0.15 -0.72 -5.90
CA GLY A 59 1.30 -1.05 -5.07
C GLY A 59 2.49 -1.67 -5.81
N GLY A 60 2.37 -1.94 -7.11
CA GLY A 60 3.39 -2.65 -7.88
C GLY A 60 3.66 -4.06 -7.36
N ILE A 61 2.65 -4.70 -6.74
CA ILE A 61 2.69 -6.08 -6.24
C ILE A 61 2.20 -7.03 -7.33
N ASP A 62 1.22 -6.60 -8.14
CA ASP A 62 0.70 -7.30 -9.31
C ASP A 62 0.79 -6.40 -10.54
N ASN A 63 0.71 -6.99 -11.74
CA ASN A 63 0.76 -6.27 -13.01
C ASN A 63 -0.63 -6.18 -13.64
N ALA A 64 -0.91 -5.06 -14.32
CA ALA A 64 -2.06 -4.96 -15.19
C ALA A 64 -1.86 -5.78 -16.47
N ASP A 65 -2.95 -6.18 -17.11
CA ASP A 65 -2.90 -6.82 -18.43
C ASP A 65 -2.81 -5.78 -19.56
N SER A 66 -3.37 -4.58 -19.32
CA SER A 66 -3.26 -3.43 -20.22
C SER A 66 -3.67 -2.14 -19.49
N GLY A 67 -3.41 -1.01 -20.13
CA GLY A 67 -3.50 0.31 -19.52
C GLY A 67 -2.21 0.68 -18.79
N TYR A 68 -2.21 1.78 -18.03
CA TYR A 68 -1.05 2.17 -17.25
C TYR A 68 -1.44 2.89 -15.96
N ILE A 69 -0.51 2.85 -15.02
CA ILE A 69 -0.53 3.64 -13.78
C ILE A 69 0.68 4.57 -13.77
N SER A 70 0.42 5.84 -13.55
CA SER A 70 1.47 6.84 -13.31
C SER A 70 1.37 7.37 -11.89
N ILE A 71 2.49 7.44 -11.19
CA ILE A 71 2.59 8.02 -9.86
C ILE A 71 3.68 9.09 -9.87
N ASN A 72 3.27 10.31 -9.55
CA ASN A 72 4.15 11.48 -9.58
C ASN A 72 4.90 11.63 -10.92
N GLY A 73 4.25 11.25 -12.04
CA GLY A 73 4.80 11.30 -13.40
C GLY A 73 5.52 10.01 -13.86
N ASP A 74 5.90 9.13 -12.95
CA ASP A 74 6.58 7.87 -13.28
C ASP A 74 5.57 6.76 -13.56
N LYS A 75 5.71 6.07 -14.71
CA LYS A 75 4.85 4.93 -15.07
C LYS A 75 5.38 3.64 -14.45
N LEU A 76 4.50 2.90 -13.77
CA LEU A 76 4.84 1.63 -13.13
C LEU A 76 5.19 0.54 -14.15
N GLU A 77 4.54 0.54 -15.30
CA GLU A 77 4.76 -0.43 -16.38
C GLU A 77 6.17 -0.35 -16.97
N ASP A 78 6.78 0.83 -16.93
CA ASP A 78 8.16 1.05 -17.43
C ASP A 78 9.23 0.65 -16.40
N MET A 79 8.81 0.30 -15.18
CA MET A 79 9.70 -0.11 -14.10
C MET A 79 9.93 -1.62 -14.12
N GLY A 80 11.19 -2.05 -14.28
CA GLY A 80 11.57 -3.44 -14.01
C GLY A 80 11.51 -3.76 -12.50
N GLU A 81 11.71 -5.01 -12.11
CA GLU A 81 11.60 -5.46 -10.70
C GLU A 81 12.42 -4.61 -9.70
N LYS A 82 13.62 -4.20 -10.08
CA LYS A 82 14.46 -3.32 -9.25
C LYS A 82 13.83 -1.93 -9.07
N GLY A 83 13.20 -1.41 -10.13
CA GLY A 83 12.47 -0.14 -10.11
C GLY A 83 11.25 -0.23 -9.21
N LEU A 84 10.41 -1.26 -9.36
CA LEU A 84 9.24 -1.51 -8.52
C LEU A 84 9.61 -1.72 -7.04
N THR A 85 10.74 -2.38 -6.77
CA THR A 85 11.24 -2.52 -5.39
C THR A 85 11.61 -1.17 -4.79
N LYS A 86 12.33 -0.31 -5.55
CA LYS A 86 12.66 1.06 -5.13
C LYS A 86 11.41 1.92 -4.95
N TYR A 87 10.45 1.78 -5.86
CA TYR A 87 9.16 2.46 -5.80
C TYR A 87 8.39 2.09 -4.50
N ARG A 88 8.20 0.79 -4.21
CA ARG A 88 7.54 0.33 -2.98
C ARG A 88 8.27 0.81 -1.73
N ARG A 89 9.59 0.76 -1.75
CA ARG A 89 10.40 1.24 -0.63
C ARG A 89 10.19 2.72 -0.35
N LYS A 90 10.18 3.56 -1.39
CA LYS A 90 10.15 5.01 -1.27
C LYS A 90 8.73 5.59 -1.12
N HIS A 91 7.77 5.05 -1.85
CA HIS A 91 6.49 5.71 -2.05
C HIS A 91 5.31 5.01 -1.38
N LEU A 92 5.34 3.70 -1.18
CA LEU A 92 4.17 2.94 -0.76
C LEU A 92 4.21 2.56 0.72
N GLY A 93 3.24 3.02 1.50
CA GLY A 93 2.85 2.40 2.78
C GLY A 93 1.65 1.49 2.55
N TYR A 94 1.80 0.18 2.72
CA TYR A 94 0.71 -0.78 2.52
C TYR A 94 0.25 -1.37 3.84
N VAL A 95 -1.06 -1.29 4.11
CA VAL A 95 -1.71 -1.94 5.26
C VAL A 95 -2.57 -3.07 4.74
N PHE A 96 -2.22 -4.31 5.09
CA PHE A 96 -2.93 -5.50 4.65
C PHE A 96 -4.16 -5.77 5.51
N GLN A 97 -5.23 -6.27 4.91
CA GLN A 97 -6.46 -6.67 5.60
C GLN A 97 -6.21 -7.67 6.73
N MET A 98 -5.28 -8.60 6.56
CA MET A 98 -4.88 -9.61 7.56
C MET A 98 -3.67 -9.18 8.39
N TYR A 99 -3.41 -7.88 8.50
CA TYR A 99 -2.32 -7.24 9.23
C TYR A 99 -0.90 -7.66 8.80
N ASN A 100 -0.68 -8.90 8.42
CA ASN A 100 0.60 -9.50 7.99
C ASN A 100 1.78 -9.15 8.93
N LEU A 101 1.54 -9.24 10.24
CA LEU A 101 2.59 -9.05 11.24
C LEU A 101 3.53 -10.25 11.25
N ILE A 102 4.80 -9.99 11.51
CA ILE A 102 5.81 -11.03 11.65
C ILE A 102 5.66 -11.61 13.06
N GLY A 103 5.21 -12.85 13.15
CA GLY A 103 4.72 -13.46 14.40
C GLY A 103 5.76 -13.64 15.50
N ASN A 104 7.04 -13.74 15.15
CA ASN A 104 8.17 -13.86 16.08
C ASN A 104 8.84 -12.53 16.44
N LEU A 105 8.33 -11.42 15.90
CA LEU A 105 8.76 -10.07 16.26
C LEU A 105 7.70 -9.41 17.15
N ASN A 106 8.15 -8.66 18.16
CA ASN A 106 7.27 -7.87 19.00
C ASN A 106 6.71 -6.64 18.26
N VAL A 107 5.86 -5.86 18.94
CA VAL A 107 5.24 -4.65 18.36
C VAL A 107 6.28 -3.66 17.84
N LYS A 108 7.28 -3.34 18.65
CA LYS A 108 8.33 -2.37 18.27
C LYS A 108 9.13 -2.88 17.08
N GLU A 109 9.58 -4.12 17.12
CA GLU A 109 10.33 -4.77 16.04
C GLU A 109 9.53 -4.85 14.72
N ASN A 110 8.22 -5.13 14.78
CA ASN A 110 7.36 -5.10 13.61
C ASN A 110 7.31 -3.71 12.95
N ILE A 111 7.30 -2.64 13.76
CA ILE A 111 7.35 -1.26 13.24
C ILE A 111 8.74 -0.93 12.70
N GLU A 112 9.81 -1.37 13.38
CA GLU A 112 11.20 -1.19 12.96
C GLU A 112 11.47 -1.76 11.56
N VAL A 113 10.84 -2.88 11.18
CA VAL A 113 10.92 -3.42 9.82
C VAL A 113 10.54 -2.37 8.77
N GLY A 114 9.52 -1.55 9.05
CA GLY A 114 9.15 -0.43 8.18
C GLY A 114 10.21 0.68 8.19
N ALA A 115 10.76 1.00 9.35
CA ALA A 115 11.77 2.05 9.50
C ALA A 115 13.04 1.76 8.71
N TYR A 116 13.50 0.51 8.65
CA TYR A 116 14.65 0.09 7.83
C TYR A 116 14.50 0.36 6.33
N LEU A 117 13.28 0.61 5.86
CA LEU A 117 13.01 0.93 4.46
C LEU A 117 13.12 2.42 4.16
N SER A 118 13.41 3.28 5.15
CA SER A 118 13.46 4.74 5.03
C SER A 118 14.82 5.28 5.41
N ASP A 119 15.25 6.32 4.70
CA ASP A 119 16.46 7.07 5.05
C ASP A 119 16.21 8.08 6.19
N CYS A 120 14.93 8.42 6.47
CA CYS A 120 14.52 9.34 7.53
C CYS A 120 13.17 8.91 8.14
N PRO A 121 13.12 7.79 8.90
CA PRO A 121 11.88 7.31 9.51
C PRO A 121 11.35 8.26 10.58
N LEU A 122 10.09 8.06 10.98
CA LEU A 122 9.53 8.66 12.19
C LEU A 122 10.21 8.08 13.42
N ASP A 123 10.22 8.85 14.52
CA ASP A 123 10.60 8.32 15.82
C ASP A 123 9.62 7.21 16.24
N ILE A 124 10.15 6.04 16.58
CA ILE A 124 9.34 4.85 16.85
C ILE A 124 8.64 4.97 18.20
N ASP A 125 9.27 5.53 19.20
CA ASP A 125 8.68 5.63 20.53
C ASP A 125 7.56 6.69 20.54
N GLU A 126 7.73 7.82 19.85
CA GLU A 126 6.66 8.81 19.62
C GLU A 126 5.48 8.19 18.83
N LEU A 127 5.78 7.41 17.81
CA LEU A 127 4.76 6.71 17.02
C LEU A 127 4.00 5.68 17.85
N LEU A 128 4.69 4.94 18.71
CA LEU A 128 4.07 3.98 19.62
C LEU A 128 3.13 4.69 20.63
N HIS A 129 3.51 5.84 21.14
CA HIS A 129 2.64 6.67 22.00
C HIS A 129 1.40 7.14 21.23
N THR A 130 1.59 7.69 20.02
CA THR A 130 0.50 8.16 19.15
C THR A 130 -0.51 7.06 18.83
N LEU A 131 -0.04 5.83 18.59
CA LEU A 131 -0.88 4.67 18.29
C LEU A 131 -1.47 4.00 19.54
N GLY A 132 -1.14 4.44 20.76
CA GLY A 132 -1.55 3.81 22.00
C GLY A 132 -1.01 2.38 22.16
N LEU A 133 0.23 2.15 21.71
CA LEU A 133 0.89 0.85 21.72
C LEU A 133 2.15 0.82 22.61
N TYR A 134 2.54 1.93 23.21
CA TYR A 134 3.79 2.04 23.97
C TYR A 134 3.89 1.01 25.09
N ASP A 135 2.84 0.80 25.86
CA ASP A 135 2.80 -0.20 26.95
C ASP A 135 2.78 -1.65 26.44
N HIS A 136 2.54 -1.83 25.16
CA HIS A 136 2.49 -3.13 24.47
C HIS A 136 3.70 -3.40 23.59
N ARG A 137 4.69 -2.49 23.55
CA ARG A 137 5.81 -2.51 22.59
C ARG A 137 6.63 -3.79 22.53
N TYR A 138 6.68 -4.54 23.62
CA TYR A 138 7.40 -5.81 23.71
C TYR A 138 6.50 -7.06 23.60
N LYS A 139 5.19 -6.87 23.40
CA LYS A 139 4.27 -8.00 23.18
C LYS A 139 4.40 -8.55 21.77
N LEU A 140 4.21 -9.87 21.64
CA LEU A 140 4.11 -10.57 20.36
C LEU A 140 2.71 -10.36 19.75
N PRO A 141 2.55 -10.51 18.41
CA PRO A 141 1.25 -10.36 17.74
C PRO A 141 0.12 -11.20 18.33
N ASN A 142 0.40 -12.44 18.75
CA ASN A 142 -0.58 -13.34 19.36
C ASN A 142 -1.07 -12.91 20.75
N GLN A 143 -0.41 -11.93 21.35
CA GLN A 143 -0.79 -11.34 22.65
C GLN A 143 -1.60 -10.06 22.51
N LEU A 144 -1.94 -9.67 21.26
CA LEU A 144 -2.62 -8.43 20.93
C LEU A 144 -4.05 -8.70 20.46
N SER A 145 -4.97 -7.77 20.78
CA SER A 145 -6.28 -7.75 20.15
C SER A 145 -6.17 -7.41 18.64
N GLY A 146 -7.19 -7.75 17.85
CA GLY A 146 -7.22 -7.43 16.42
C GLY A 146 -7.01 -5.94 16.12
N GLY A 147 -7.64 -5.05 16.93
CA GLY A 147 -7.44 -3.61 16.78
C GLY A 147 -6.02 -3.14 17.12
N GLN A 148 -5.34 -3.82 18.09
CA GLN A 148 -3.92 -3.54 18.37
C GLN A 148 -3.03 -4.02 17.23
N GLN A 149 -3.27 -5.23 16.68
CA GLN A 149 -2.55 -5.75 15.52
C GLN A 149 -2.70 -4.85 14.30
N GLN A 150 -3.91 -4.33 14.06
CA GLN A 150 -4.15 -3.36 12.99
C GLN A 150 -3.34 -2.08 13.20
N ARG A 151 -3.31 -1.52 14.42
CA ARG A 151 -2.49 -0.33 14.71
C ARG A 151 -0.99 -0.58 14.54
N VAL A 152 -0.49 -1.79 14.86
CA VAL A 152 0.91 -2.17 14.57
C VAL A 152 1.16 -2.18 13.05
N SER A 153 0.26 -2.77 12.27
CA SER A 153 0.36 -2.79 10.80
C SER A 153 0.36 -1.36 10.21
N ILE A 154 -0.50 -0.49 10.74
CA ILE A 154 -0.51 0.94 10.38
C ILE A 154 0.83 1.59 10.75
N GLY A 155 1.32 1.40 11.97
CA GLY A 155 2.60 1.92 12.43
C GLY A 155 3.76 1.52 11.53
N ARG A 156 3.85 0.25 11.16
CA ARG A 156 4.83 -0.27 10.21
C ARG A 156 4.74 0.39 8.83
N ALA A 157 3.53 0.73 8.37
CA ALA A 157 3.34 1.37 7.08
C ALA A 157 3.76 2.85 7.11
N ILE A 158 3.40 3.61 8.18
CA ILE A 158 3.61 5.07 8.23
C ILE A 158 4.99 5.48 8.72
N VAL A 159 5.69 4.63 9.50
CA VAL A 159 7.01 4.95 10.10
C VAL A 159 8.03 5.40 9.07
N LYS A 160 7.96 4.90 7.85
CA LYS A 160 8.92 5.23 6.79
C LYS A 160 8.63 6.53 6.03
N LYS A 161 7.57 7.28 6.41
CA LYS A 161 7.16 8.54 5.72
C LYS A 161 6.95 8.36 4.22
N SER A 162 6.21 7.34 3.82
CA SER A 162 5.91 7.05 2.40
C SER A 162 5.13 8.18 1.73
N GLY A 163 5.23 8.26 0.40
CA GLY A 163 4.52 9.25 -0.39
C GLY A 163 3.00 9.08 -0.38
N TYR A 164 2.50 7.85 -0.21
CA TYR A 164 1.08 7.53 -0.08
C TYR A 164 0.86 6.22 0.67
N PHE A 165 -0.38 5.98 1.10
CA PHE A 165 -0.80 4.77 1.82
C PHE A 165 -1.97 4.11 1.09
N ALA A 166 -1.91 2.76 0.97
CA ALA A 166 -3.00 1.90 0.55
C ALA A 166 -3.46 1.07 1.75
N LEU A 167 -4.75 1.10 2.05
CA LEU A 167 -5.39 0.46 3.19
C LEU A 167 -6.40 -0.59 2.74
#